data_8812b829c0b5febb8b3e8167abb8e2ea
#
_entry.id   8812b829c0b5febb8b3e8167abb8e2ea
#
_cell.length_a   1.000
_cell.length_b   1.000
_cell.length_c   1.000
_cell.angle_alpha   90.00
_cell.angle_beta   90.00
_cell.angle_gamma   90.00
#
_symmetry.space_group_name_H-M   'P 1'
#
loop_
_entity.id
_entity.type
_entity.pdbx_description
1 polymer ?
#
loop_
_entity_poly.entity_id
_entity_poly.type
_entity_poly.pdbx_seq_one_letter_code
_entity_poly.pdbx_strand_id
1 'polypeptide(L)'
;MDGLIEIRWHGRGGQGAKTASLLLADAAFNTGKYIQGFPEYGPERMGAPITAYNRISDKPITIHSNIYEPDYVVVVDDTLLETVPVTSGLKNTGAIVINTTKNAEEIKGLLKGYEGKVYKI
;
A
#
# COMPACT_ATOMS: atom_id res chain seq x y z
N MET A 1 15.84 -1.80 8.23
CA MET A 1 15.65 -2.22 9.63
C MET A 1 15.06 -3.60 9.64
N ASP A 2 15.72 -4.50 10.35
CA ASP A 2 15.23 -5.88 10.46
C ASP A 2 13.90 -5.88 11.21
N GLY A 3 12.95 -6.65 10.72
CA GLY A 3 11.65 -6.80 11.33
C GLY A 3 10.65 -5.68 11.08
N LEU A 4 11.01 -4.63 10.35
CA LEU A 4 10.08 -3.58 9.97
C LEU A 4 9.52 -3.83 8.57
N ILE A 5 8.20 -3.85 8.46
CA ILE A 5 7.49 -3.97 7.19
C ILE A 5 6.69 -2.69 6.98
N GLU A 6 6.83 -2.09 5.80
CA GLU A 6 6.13 -0.87 5.43
C GLU A 6 5.22 -1.13 4.23
N ILE A 7 3.95 -0.73 4.36
CA ILE A 7 2.91 -0.99 3.35
C ILE A 7 2.25 0.33 2.99
N ARG A 8 2.07 0.55 1.69
CA ARG A 8 1.32 1.70 1.17
C ARG A 8 0.09 1.20 0.42
N TRP A 9 -1.06 1.79 0.77
CA TRP A 9 -2.34 1.48 0.16
C TRP A 9 -2.75 2.60 -0.78
N HIS A 10 -3.14 2.25 -2.00
CA HIS A 10 -3.70 3.19 -2.97
C HIS A 10 -5.14 2.82 -3.27
N GLY A 11 -6.02 3.79 -3.18
CA GLY A 11 -7.44 3.62 -3.50
C GLY A 11 -8.06 4.97 -3.82
N ARG A 12 -9.39 4.99 -3.91
CA ARG A 12 -10.14 6.24 -4.04
C ARG A 12 -10.98 6.45 -2.80
N GLY A 13 -11.29 7.69 -2.48
CA GLY A 13 -12.17 8.02 -1.36
C GLY A 13 -13.48 7.23 -1.46
N GLY A 14 -13.88 6.61 -0.34
CA GLY A 14 -15.08 5.79 -0.26
C GLY A 14 -14.91 4.32 -0.61
N GLN A 15 -13.72 3.87 -1.01
CA GLN A 15 -13.49 2.47 -1.40
C GLN A 15 -12.97 1.57 -0.29
N GLY A 16 -12.75 2.12 0.90
CA GLY A 16 -12.35 1.32 2.05
C GLY A 16 -10.85 1.06 2.21
N ALA A 17 -9.97 1.70 1.44
CA ALA A 17 -8.52 1.55 1.60
C ALA A 17 -8.06 1.95 3.01
N LYS A 18 -8.58 3.06 3.52
CA LYS A 18 -8.31 3.53 4.87
C LYS A 18 -8.80 2.53 5.92
N THR A 19 -10.01 2.03 5.75
CA THR A 19 -10.59 1.01 6.64
C THR A 19 -9.78 -0.27 6.60
N ALA A 20 -9.37 -0.71 5.41
CA ALA A 20 -8.56 -1.91 5.25
C ALA A 20 -7.21 -1.78 5.98
N SER A 21 -6.55 -0.61 5.89
CA SER A 21 -5.29 -0.38 6.59
C SER A 21 -5.46 -0.44 8.10
N LEU A 22 -6.58 0.06 8.64
CA LEU A 22 -6.89 0.01 10.06
C LEU A 22 -7.20 -1.43 10.51
N LEU A 23 -7.89 -2.21 9.69
CA LEU A 23 -8.15 -3.63 9.99
C LEU A 23 -6.87 -4.44 10.01
N LEU A 24 -5.95 -4.17 9.11
CA LEU A 24 -4.64 -4.82 9.12
C LEU A 24 -3.87 -4.47 10.40
N ALA A 25 -3.96 -3.22 10.84
CA ALA A 25 -3.34 -2.78 12.08
C ALA A 25 -3.89 -3.58 13.27
N ASP A 26 -5.21 -3.73 13.37
CA ASP A 26 -5.83 -4.50 14.45
C ASP A 26 -5.40 -5.97 14.41
N ALA A 27 -5.37 -6.58 13.22
CA ALA A 27 -4.96 -7.96 13.06
C ALA A 27 -3.50 -8.17 13.49
N ALA A 28 -2.61 -7.28 13.11
CA ALA A 28 -1.20 -7.35 13.49
C ALA A 28 -1.02 -7.14 15.00
N PHE A 29 -1.75 -6.23 15.60
CA PHE A 29 -1.71 -5.98 17.04
C PHE A 29 -2.07 -7.25 17.83
N ASN A 30 -3.09 -7.99 17.37
CA ASN A 30 -3.52 -9.22 18.00
C ASN A 30 -2.48 -10.35 17.91
N THR A 31 -1.48 -10.23 17.05
CA THR A 31 -0.37 -11.18 16.95
C THR A 31 0.84 -10.78 17.79
N GLY A 32 0.74 -9.70 18.57
CA GLY A 32 1.82 -9.21 19.43
C GLY A 32 2.82 -8.30 18.73
N LYS A 33 2.53 -7.87 17.50
CA LYS A 33 3.38 -6.94 16.75
C LYS A 33 3.09 -5.49 17.13
N TYR A 34 4.10 -4.65 17.00
CA TYR A 34 3.91 -3.20 17.04
C TYR A 34 3.42 -2.73 15.67
N ILE A 35 2.48 -1.79 15.65
CA ILE A 35 1.80 -1.41 14.42
C ILE A 35 1.50 0.09 14.41
N GLN A 36 1.66 0.71 13.23
CA GLN A 36 1.14 2.05 12.93
C GLN A 36 0.20 1.93 11.74
N GLY A 37 -0.92 2.65 11.80
CA GLY A 37 -1.81 2.81 10.65
C GLY A 37 -2.18 4.28 10.56
N PHE A 38 -1.95 4.90 9.42
CA PHE A 38 -2.26 6.32 9.24
C PHE A 38 -2.57 6.64 7.78
N PRO A 39 -3.52 7.57 7.54
CA PRO A 39 -3.77 8.06 6.19
C PRO A 39 -2.75 9.11 5.81
N GLU A 40 -2.62 9.38 4.52
CA GLU A 40 -1.96 10.59 4.07
C GLU A 40 -2.92 11.77 4.31
N TYR A 41 -2.43 12.79 5.01
CA TYR A 41 -3.26 13.93 5.36
C TYR A 41 -3.48 14.84 4.15
N GLY A 42 -4.73 15.25 3.94
CA GLY A 42 -5.15 16.12 2.87
C GLY A 42 -6.66 16.09 2.75
N PRO A 43 -7.26 16.95 1.92
CA PRO A 43 -8.70 16.91 1.71
C PRO A 43 -9.11 15.59 1.07
N GLU A 44 -9.96 14.83 1.76
CA GLU A 44 -10.51 13.57 1.26
C GLU A 44 -11.81 13.85 0.54
N ARG A 45 -11.91 13.43 -0.72
CA ARG A 45 -13.11 13.57 -1.54
C ARG A 45 -13.52 12.20 -2.07
N MET A 46 -14.82 11.95 -2.14
CA MET A 46 -15.35 10.75 -2.77
C MET A 46 -14.79 10.61 -4.19
N GLY A 47 -14.21 9.47 -4.49
CA GLY A 47 -13.63 9.17 -5.79
C GLY A 47 -12.24 9.72 -6.06
N ALA A 48 -11.73 10.64 -5.24
CA ALA A 48 -10.37 11.16 -5.39
C ALA A 48 -9.33 10.12 -4.95
N PRO A 49 -8.12 10.08 -5.56
CA PRO A 49 -7.05 9.20 -5.10
C PRO A 49 -6.69 9.47 -3.64
N ILE A 50 -6.58 8.42 -2.86
CA ILE A 50 -6.13 8.49 -1.46
C ILE A 50 -5.03 7.49 -1.22
N THR A 51 -4.22 7.77 -0.20
CA THR A 51 -3.13 6.90 0.22
C THR A 51 -3.22 6.65 1.72
N ALA A 52 -2.97 5.43 2.14
CA ALA A 52 -2.89 5.07 3.55
C ALA A 52 -1.65 4.21 3.76
N TYR A 53 -1.19 4.13 5.00
CA TYR A 53 0.08 3.48 5.33
C TYR A 53 -0.04 2.59 6.54
N ASN A 54 0.74 1.51 6.54
CA ASN A 54 0.97 0.69 7.73
C ASN A 54 2.47 0.47 7.94
N ARG A 55 2.89 0.47 9.20
CA ARG A 55 4.19 -0.07 9.63
C ARG A 55 3.92 -1.18 10.62
N ILE A 56 4.58 -2.30 10.41
CA ILE A 56 4.47 -3.48 11.28
C ILE A 56 5.88 -3.88 11.70
N SER A 57 6.11 -4.07 13.01
CA SER A 57 7.45 -4.35 13.52
C SER A 57 7.41 -5.27 14.74
N ASP A 58 8.49 -6.02 14.93
CA ASP A 58 8.72 -6.79 16.15
C ASP A 58 9.16 -5.91 17.33
N LYS A 59 9.54 -4.67 17.06
CA LYS A 59 10.05 -3.71 18.04
C LYS A 59 9.20 -2.44 18.03
N PRO A 60 9.21 -1.65 19.11
CA PRO A 60 8.48 -0.39 19.13
C PRO A 60 8.85 0.50 17.94
N ILE A 61 7.85 1.13 17.36
CA ILE A 61 8.00 1.98 16.18
C ILE A 61 8.09 3.43 16.63
N THR A 62 9.22 4.07 16.34
CA THR A 62 9.49 5.46 16.72
C THR A 62 9.47 6.43 15.53
N ILE A 63 9.31 5.90 14.32
CA ILE A 63 9.27 6.69 13.08
C ILE A 63 7.89 7.29 12.91
N HIS A 64 7.81 8.59 12.57
CA HIS A 64 6.54 9.30 12.37
C HIS A 64 6.39 9.90 10.96
N SER A 65 7.38 9.73 10.09
CA SER A 65 7.30 10.20 8.69
C SER A 65 6.39 9.32 7.84
N ASN A 66 6.00 9.83 6.67
CA ASN A 66 5.35 9.03 5.63
C ASN A 66 6.29 7.92 5.14
N ILE A 67 5.71 6.95 4.45
CA ILE A 67 6.46 5.83 3.89
C ILE A 67 6.82 6.16 2.44
N TYR A 68 8.10 6.29 2.15
CA TYR A 68 8.62 6.65 0.83
C TYR A 68 9.15 5.46 0.05
N GLU A 69 9.58 4.41 0.76
CA GLU A 69 10.13 3.19 0.16
C GLU A 69 9.42 1.96 0.74
N PRO A 70 8.15 1.74 0.38
CA PRO A 70 7.40 0.61 0.94
C PRO A 70 7.97 -0.73 0.52
N ASP A 71 7.77 -1.73 1.36
CA ASP A 71 8.04 -3.14 1.04
C ASP A 71 6.90 -3.72 0.20
N TYR A 72 5.68 -3.27 0.46
CA TYR A 72 4.49 -3.73 -0.25
C TYR A 72 3.59 -2.56 -0.62
N VAL A 73 2.96 -2.67 -1.77
CA VAL A 73 1.92 -1.72 -2.21
C VAL A 73 0.65 -2.52 -2.49
N VAL A 74 -0.49 -2.01 -2.03
CA VAL A 74 -1.80 -2.57 -2.34
C VAL A 74 -2.59 -1.55 -3.14
N VAL A 75 -3.09 -1.93 -4.31
CA VAL A 75 -3.92 -1.07 -5.16
C VAL A 75 -5.35 -1.61 -5.15
N VAL A 76 -6.25 -0.86 -4.56
CA VAL A 76 -7.67 -1.24 -4.42
C VAL A 76 -8.44 -0.98 -5.71
N ASP A 77 -8.05 0.06 -6.45
CA ASP A 77 -8.70 0.46 -7.71
C ASP A 77 -7.65 0.52 -8.82
N ASP A 78 -7.77 -0.37 -9.79
CA ASP A 78 -6.78 -0.50 -10.88
C ASP A 78 -6.76 0.68 -11.85
N THR A 79 -7.78 1.52 -11.84
CA THR A 79 -7.76 2.75 -12.66
C THR A 79 -6.67 3.71 -12.22
N LEU A 80 -6.20 3.59 -10.98
CA LEU A 80 -5.09 4.40 -10.47
C LEU A 80 -3.76 4.09 -11.14
N LEU A 81 -3.61 2.91 -11.73
CA LEU A 81 -2.38 2.51 -12.41
C LEU A 81 -2.03 3.44 -13.58
N GLU A 82 -3.02 4.09 -14.16
CA GLU A 82 -2.82 4.98 -15.30
C GLU A 82 -2.39 6.40 -14.89
N THR A 83 -2.78 6.85 -13.69
CA THR A 83 -2.64 8.25 -13.27
C THR A 83 -1.78 8.45 -12.03
N VAL A 84 -1.59 7.43 -11.22
CA VAL A 84 -0.84 7.51 -9.95
C VAL A 84 0.40 6.64 -10.05
N PRO A 85 1.60 7.15 -9.66
CA PRO A 85 2.83 6.35 -9.70
C PRO A 85 2.87 5.36 -8.52
N VAL A 86 2.03 4.33 -8.57
CA VAL A 86 1.84 3.38 -7.45
C VAL A 86 3.10 2.59 -7.11
N THR A 87 4.05 2.47 -8.02
CA THR A 87 5.33 1.78 -7.77
C THR A 87 6.43 2.71 -7.29
N SER A 88 6.15 4.00 -7.11
CA SER A 88 7.16 4.97 -6.68
C SER A 88 7.77 4.57 -5.35
N GLY A 89 9.08 4.39 -5.31
CA GLY A 89 9.81 3.98 -4.11
C GLY A 89 9.62 2.52 -3.69
N LEU A 90 8.74 1.77 -4.35
CA LEU A 90 8.53 0.36 -4.02
C LEU A 90 9.79 -0.44 -4.30
N LYS A 91 10.25 -1.19 -3.30
CA LYS A 91 11.44 -2.01 -3.41
C LYS A 91 11.23 -3.16 -4.40
N ASN A 92 12.25 -3.46 -5.22
CA ASN A 92 12.18 -4.60 -6.14
C ASN A 92 12.18 -5.96 -5.42
N THR A 93 12.59 -5.98 -4.15
CA THR A 93 12.50 -7.15 -3.29
C THR A 93 11.12 -7.33 -2.65
N GLY A 94 10.25 -6.35 -2.79
CA GLY A 94 8.89 -6.37 -2.27
C GLY A 94 7.89 -6.91 -3.27
N ALA A 95 6.65 -6.45 -3.14
CA ALA A 95 5.56 -6.88 -4.01
C ALA A 95 4.47 -5.80 -4.11
N ILE A 96 3.72 -5.88 -5.21
CA ILE A 96 2.50 -5.10 -5.38
C ILE A 96 1.32 -6.06 -5.55
N VAL A 97 0.22 -5.78 -4.84
CA VAL A 97 -1.03 -6.54 -4.92
C VAL A 97 -2.09 -5.62 -5.52
N ILE A 98 -2.72 -6.06 -6.60
CA ILE A 98 -3.67 -5.23 -7.36
C ILE A 98 -5.01 -5.93 -7.46
N ASN A 99 -6.07 -5.25 -7.04
CA ASN A 99 -7.44 -5.69 -7.29
C ASN A 99 -7.80 -5.31 -8.73
N THR A 100 -7.85 -6.30 -9.63
CA THR A 100 -8.02 -6.05 -11.07
C THR A 100 -8.56 -7.27 -11.80
N THR A 101 -9.29 -7.02 -12.88
CA THR A 101 -9.67 -8.04 -13.86
C THR A 101 -8.77 -8.04 -15.09
N LYS A 102 -7.83 -7.08 -15.18
CA LYS A 102 -6.88 -7.00 -16.31
C LYS A 102 -5.93 -8.19 -16.31
N ASN A 103 -5.45 -8.57 -17.50
CA ASN A 103 -4.50 -9.66 -17.61
C ASN A 103 -3.08 -9.22 -17.20
N ALA A 104 -2.18 -10.20 -17.03
CA ALA A 104 -0.83 -9.93 -16.55
C ALA A 104 -0.03 -8.99 -17.47
N GLU A 105 -0.23 -9.09 -18.78
CA GLU A 105 0.48 -8.24 -19.75
C GLU A 105 0.05 -6.78 -19.64
N GLU A 106 -1.26 -6.54 -19.51
CA GLU A 106 -1.78 -5.18 -19.33
C GLU A 106 -1.25 -4.55 -18.06
N ILE A 107 -1.26 -5.30 -16.96
CA ILE A 107 -0.75 -4.84 -15.66
C ILE A 107 0.74 -4.52 -15.76
N LYS A 108 1.52 -5.41 -16.38
CA LYS A 108 2.95 -5.21 -16.54
C LYS A 108 3.27 -3.93 -17.31
N GLY A 109 2.52 -3.65 -18.36
CA GLY A 109 2.67 -2.41 -19.12
C GLY A 109 2.35 -1.16 -18.30
N LEU A 110 1.34 -1.23 -17.43
CA LEU A 110 0.94 -0.11 -16.58
C LEU A 110 1.92 0.14 -15.43
N LEU A 111 2.67 -0.86 -14.98
CA LEU A 111 3.63 -0.71 -13.89
C LEU A 111 4.98 -0.16 -14.34
N LYS A 112 5.15 0.12 -15.61
CA LYS A 112 6.29 0.91 -16.16
C LYS A 112 7.67 0.42 -15.73
N GLY A 113 7.91 -0.89 -15.87
CA GLY A 113 9.23 -1.47 -15.61
C GLY A 113 9.50 -1.89 -14.18
N TYR A 114 8.49 -1.94 -13.33
CA TYR A 114 8.67 -2.51 -12.01
C TYR A 114 9.07 -4.00 -12.15
N GLU A 115 10.17 -4.39 -11.50
CA GLU A 115 10.78 -5.72 -11.64
C GLU A 115 10.47 -6.66 -10.47
N GLY A 116 9.77 -6.19 -9.45
CA GLY A 116 9.39 -7.00 -8.29
C GLY A 116 8.20 -7.91 -8.58
N LYS A 117 7.71 -8.56 -7.53
CA LYS A 117 6.58 -9.49 -7.63
C LYS A 117 5.27 -8.74 -7.78
N VAL A 118 4.38 -9.26 -8.63
CA VAL A 118 3.05 -8.71 -8.88
C VAL A 118 2.02 -9.78 -8.63
N TYR A 119 1.04 -9.48 -7.79
CA TYR A 119 -0.06 -10.36 -7.47
C TYR A 119 -1.38 -9.71 -7.86
N LYS A 120 -2.28 -10.47 -8.45
CA LYS A 120 -3.63 -10.05 -8.80
C LYS A 120 -4.62 -10.70 -7.86
N ILE A 121 -5.65 -9.97 -7.53
CA ILE A 121 -6.80 -10.52 -6.80
C ILE A 121 -8.02 -10.46 -7.71
#